data_952457beaf7ceeb1e9e31f7844bcbf66
#
_entry.id   952457beaf7ceeb1e9e31f7844bcbf66
#
_cell.length_a   1.000
_cell.length_b   1.000
_cell.length_c   1.000
_cell.angle_alpha   90.00
_cell.angle_beta   90.00
_cell.angle_gamma   90.00
#
_symmetry.space_group_name_H-M   'P 1'
#
loop_
_entity.id
_entity.type
_entity.pdbx_description
1 polymer ?
#
loop_
_entity_poly.entity_id
_entity_poly.type
_entity_poly.pdbx_seq_one_letter_code
_entity_poly.pdbx_strand_id
1 'polypeptide(L)'
;MRRKTKVFFDGGCRPNPGPIEAAVVVRGSVHRFDNLGQGSSTDAEWLALIAALELAQRLGLTEIELIGDALEVVKQAQLILQSGRAAPGQAAAFRDVAAKTPSLTARWIKRQQNLAGIALAARHPR
;
A
#
# COMPACT_ATOMS: atom_id res chain seq x y z
N MET A 1 -5.44 -12.16 22.58
CA MET A 1 -5.79 -11.77 21.21
C MET A 1 -4.72 -10.84 20.67
N ARG A 2 -4.12 -11.20 19.56
CA ARG A 2 -3.07 -10.39 18.96
C ARG A 2 -3.66 -9.33 18.06
N ARG A 3 -3.10 -8.14 18.13
CA ARG A 3 -3.44 -7.07 17.19
C ARG A 3 -2.54 -7.16 15.98
N LYS A 4 -3.11 -6.90 14.81
CA LYS A 4 -2.33 -6.75 13.59
C LYS A 4 -1.50 -5.47 13.67
N THR A 5 -0.31 -5.52 13.11
CA THR A 5 0.53 -4.33 12.96
C THR A 5 -0.04 -3.48 11.83
N LYS A 6 -0.26 -2.20 12.11
CA LYS A 6 -0.78 -1.26 11.12
C LYS A 6 0.35 -0.81 10.20
N VAL A 7 0.11 -0.93 8.91
CA VAL A 7 1.06 -0.51 7.87
C VAL A 7 0.32 0.44 6.94
N PHE A 8 0.65 1.72 7.02
CA PHE A 8 0.03 2.76 6.20
C PHE A 8 0.77 2.86 4.88
N PHE A 9 0.04 3.04 3.78
CA PHE A 9 0.65 3.21 2.47
C PHE A 9 -0.02 4.33 1.70
N ASP A 10 0.74 5.00 0.84
CA ASP A 10 0.25 5.99 -0.10
C ASP A 10 1.19 6.06 -1.29
N GLY A 11 0.61 6.16 -2.48
CA GLY A 11 1.37 6.27 -3.72
C GLY A 11 0.95 7.50 -4.50
N GLY A 12 1.87 8.04 -5.28
CA GLY A 12 1.60 9.19 -6.11
C GLY A 12 2.49 9.22 -7.33
N CYS A 13 2.11 10.05 -8.29
CA CYS A 13 2.92 10.34 -9.46
C CYS A 13 2.80 11.81 -9.80
N ARG A 14 3.89 12.41 -10.19
CA ARG A 14 3.96 13.83 -10.57
C ARG A 14 4.83 13.99 -11.80
N PRO A 15 4.25 14.37 -12.96
CA PRO A 15 2.81 14.57 -13.19
C PRO A 15 2.03 13.26 -13.18
N ASN A 16 0.72 13.33 -13.39
CA ASN A 16 -0.16 12.16 -13.51
C ASN A 16 -0.68 12.07 -14.95
N PRO A 17 -0.26 11.08 -15.78
CA PRO A 17 0.68 10.00 -15.46
C PRO A 17 2.12 10.48 -15.41
N GLY A 18 2.98 9.70 -14.76
CA GLY A 18 4.39 10.05 -14.63
C GLY A 18 5.16 9.12 -13.71
N PRO A 19 6.31 9.60 -13.21
CA PRO A 19 7.12 8.80 -12.28
C PRO A 19 6.37 8.51 -11.00
N ILE A 20 6.49 7.28 -10.53
CA ILE A 20 5.75 6.79 -9.35
C ILE A 20 6.66 6.79 -8.12
N GLU A 21 6.11 7.30 -7.03
CA GLU A 21 6.72 7.26 -5.71
C GLU A 21 5.71 6.76 -4.69
N ALA A 22 6.20 6.31 -3.54
CA ALA A 22 5.34 5.84 -2.47
C ALA A 22 5.97 6.14 -1.11
N ALA A 23 5.12 6.17 -0.09
CA ALA A 23 5.54 6.19 1.29
C ALA A 23 4.81 5.09 2.06
N VAL A 24 5.50 4.52 3.03
CA VAL A 24 4.95 3.50 3.93
C VAL A 24 5.33 3.88 5.35
N VAL A 25 4.38 3.83 6.27
CA VAL A 25 4.64 4.12 7.68
C VAL A 25 4.31 2.89 8.51
N VAL A 26 5.31 2.40 9.23
CA VAL A 26 5.20 1.24 10.12
C VAL A 26 5.79 1.63 11.47
N ARG A 27 5.01 1.49 12.54
CA ARG A 27 5.50 1.74 13.91
C ARG A 27 6.21 3.09 14.05
N GLY A 28 5.67 4.12 13.40
CA GLY A 28 6.21 5.47 13.43
C GLY A 28 7.38 5.73 12.49
N SER A 29 7.91 4.72 11.82
CA SER A 29 9.02 4.88 10.86
C SER A 29 8.48 5.10 9.46
N VAL A 30 9.00 6.12 8.79
CA VAL A 30 8.64 6.46 7.41
C VAL A 30 9.64 5.83 6.46
N HIS A 31 9.13 5.06 5.49
CA HIS A 31 9.92 4.46 4.43
C HIS A 31 9.47 5.06 3.10
N ARG A 32 10.42 5.58 2.32
CA ARG A 32 10.13 6.17 1.02
C ARG A 32 10.65 5.29 -0.09
N PHE A 33 9.86 5.21 -1.15
CA PHE A 33 10.18 4.42 -2.35
C PHE A 33 10.13 5.34 -3.54
N ASP A 34 11.25 5.45 -4.24
CA ASP A 34 11.36 6.20 -5.47
C ASP A 34 11.53 5.23 -6.63
N ASN A 35 11.33 5.72 -7.84
CA ASN A 35 11.61 4.96 -9.05
C ASN A 35 10.82 3.65 -9.13
N LEU A 36 9.55 3.71 -8.76
CA LEU A 36 8.66 2.56 -8.87
C LEU A 36 8.10 2.38 -10.29
N GLY A 37 8.63 3.13 -11.25
CA GLY A 37 8.21 3.07 -12.63
C GLY A 37 7.39 4.28 -13.04
N GLN A 38 6.65 4.14 -14.13
CA GLN A 38 5.80 5.17 -14.72
C GLN A 38 4.37 4.66 -14.75
N GLY A 39 3.42 5.54 -14.51
CA GLY A 39 2.02 5.17 -14.60
C GLY A 39 1.08 6.23 -14.07
N SER A 40 -0.15 5.83 -13.83
CA SER A 40 -1.21 6.67 -13.30
C SER A 40 -1.18 6.70 -11.77
N SER A 41 -2.00 7.57 -11.18
CA SER A 41 -2.17 7.59 -9.72
C SER A 41 -2.73 6.26 -9.19
N THR A 42 -3.59 5.58 -9.97
CA THR A 42 -4.09 4.25 -9.58
C THR A 42 -2.95 3.22 -9.58
N ASP A 43 -2.08 3.25 -10.60
CA ASP A 43 -0.89 2.40 -10.63
C ASP A 43 -0.01 2.65 -9.39
N ALA A 44 0.17 3.92 -9.05
CA ALA A 44 0.97 4.31 -7.88
C ALA A 44 0.41 3.74 -6.58
N GLU A 45 -0.91 3.74 -6.42
CA GLU A 45 -1.54 3.20 -5.22
C GLU A 45 -1.38 1.68 -5.12
N TRP A 46 -1.51 0.96 -6.25
CA TRP A 46 -1.25 -0.48 -6.26
C TRP A 46 0.20 -0.81 -5.90
N LEU A 47 1.14 -0.07 -6.48
CA LEU A 47 2.57 -0.29 -6.22
C LEU A 47 2.93 0.05 -4.78
N ALA A 48 2.30 1.09 -4.21
CA ALA A 48 2.49 1.44 -2.80
C ALA A 48 1.96 0.33 -1.87
N LEU A 49 0.80 -0.22 -2.18
CA LEU A 49 0.21 -1.33 -1.43
C LEU A 49 1.14 -2.55 -1.44
N ILE A 50 1.65 -2.91 -2.61
CA ILE A 50 2.57 -4.04 -2.75
C ILE A 50 3.88 -3.77 -2.01
N ALA A 51 4.44 -2.57 -2.14
CA ALA A 51 5.66 -2.18 -1.44
C ALA A 51 5.49 -2.25 0.08
N ALA A 52 4.33 -1.82 0.58
CA ALA A 52 4.01 -1.87 2.00
C ALA A 52 3.99 -3.32 2.51
N LEU A 53 3.35 -4.21 1.77
CA LEU A 53 3.27 -5.61 2.15
C LEU A 53 4.64 -6.28 2.11
N GLU A 54 5.41 -6.05 1.06
CA GLU A 54 6.76 -6.60 0.95
C GLU A 54 7.68 -6.10 2.06
N LEU A 55 7.60 -4.81 2.39
CA LEU A 55 8.37 -4.24 3.50
C LEU A 55 7.99 -4.91 4.81
N ALA A 56 6.69 -5.05 5.08
CA ALA A 56 6.22 -5.69 6.30
C ALA A 56 6.73 -7.12 6.42
N GLN A 57 6.73 -7.87 5.31
CA GLN A 57 7.28 -9.23 5.28
C GLN A 57 8.77 -9.24 5.58
N ARG A 58 9.54 -8.30 5.00
CA ARG A 58 10.99 -8.19 5.28
C ARG A 58 11.26 -7.84 6.74
N LEU A 59 10.35 -7.10 7.38
CA LEU A 59 10.47 -6.77 8.80
C LEU A 59 10.07 -7.94 9.71
N GLY A 60 9.67 -9.07 9.15
CA GLY A 60 9.27 -10.25 9.90
C GLY A 60 7.86 -10.18 10.47
N LEU A 61 7.03 -9.25 9.99
CA LEU A 61 5.66 -9.13 10.47
C LEU A 61 4.80 -10.24 9.87
N THR A 62 3.99 -10.87 10.70
CA THR A 62 3.13 -11.98 10.30
C THR A 62 1.65 -11.68 10.42
N GLU A 63 1.29 -10.65 11.16
CA GLU A 63 -0.09 -10.20 11.34
C GLU A 63 -0.15 -8.73 10.96
N ILE A 64 -0.72 -8.45 9.79
CA ILE A 64 -0.59 -7.15 9.12
C ILE A 64 -1.94 -6.58 8.74
N GLU A 65 -2.14 -5.30 9.02
CA GLU A 65 -3.26 -4.54 8.52
C GLU A 65 -2.73 -3.44 7.60
N LEU A 66 -3.02 -3.54 6.29
CA LEU A 66 -2.64 -2.53 5.31
C LEU A 66 -3.69 -1.44 5.30
N ILE A 67 -3.28 -0.18 5.45
CA ILE A 67 -4.19 0.95 5.60
C ILE A 67 -3.86 2.02 4.57
N GLY A 68 -4.83 2.38 3.75
CA GLY A 68 -4.65 3.41 2.73
C GLY A 68 -5.94 4.17 2.45
N ASP A 69 -5.83 5.25 1.68
CA ASP A 69 -6.97 6.10 1.37
C ASP A 69 -7.48 5.97 -0.08
N ALA A 70 -6.87 5.11 -0.89
CA ALA A 70 -7.34 4.83 -2.24
C ALA A 70 -8.48 3.82 -2.19
N LEU A 71 -9.71 4.30 -2.09
CA LEU A 71 -10.88 3.48 -1.81
C LEU A 71 -11.03 2.28 -2.75
N GLU A 72 -10.93 2.51 -4.07
CA GLU A 72 -11.11 1.43 -5.05
C GLU A 72 -10.02 0.36 -4.94
N VAL A 73 -8.78 0.77 -4.73
CA VAL A 73 -7.67 -0.18 -4.55
C VAL A 73 -7.87 -0.99 -3.27
N VAL A 74 -8.23 -0.33 -2.17
CA VAL A 74 -8.48 -1.02 -0.89
C VAL A 74 -9.63 -2.01 -1.03
N LYS A 75 -10.73 -1.63 -1.68
CA LYS A 75 -11.88 -2.53 -1.91
C LYS A 75 -11.46 -3.76 -2.71
N GLN A 76 -10.71 -3.56 -3.78
CA GLN A 76 -10.24 -4.69 -4.59
C GLN A 76 -9.30 -5.59 -3.80
N ALA A 77 -8.40 -4.99 -3.00
CA ALA A 77 -7.51 -5.77 -2.15
C ALA A 77 -8.32 -6.63 -1.16
N GLN A 78 -9.35 -6.07 -0.55
CA GLN A 78 -10.22 -6.81 0.36
C GLN A 78 -10.89 -8.01 -0.34
N LEU A 79 -11.39 -7.80 -1.57
CA LEU A 79 -12.01 -8.87 -2.34
C LEU A 79 -11.00 -9.97 -2.71
N ILE A 80 -9.78 -9.58 -3.06
CA ILE A 80 -8.70 -10.53 -3.38
C ILE A 80 -8.38 -11.38 -2.16
N LEU A 81 -8.28 -10.76 -0.99
CA LEU A 81 -7.96 -11.47 0.26
C LEU A 81 -9.06 -12.44 0.64
N GLN A 82 -10.32 -12.14 0.29
CA GLN A 82 -11.44 -13.03 0.56
C GLN A 82 -11.56 -14.18 -0.44
N SER A 83 -11.35 -13.90 -1.72
CA SER A 83 -11.66 -14.84 -2.79
C SER A 83 -10.45 -15.58 -3.36
N GLY A 84 -9.26 -15.01 -3.22
CA GLY A 84 -8.05 -15.53 -3.87
C GLY A 84 -8.00 -15.25 -5.37
N ARG A 85 -8.93 -14.45 -5.89
CA ARG A 85 -9.02 -14.13 -7.32
C ARG A 85 -8.59 -12.70 -7.56
N ALA A 86 -7.83 -12.50 -8.62
CA ALA A 86 -7.36 -11.18 -9.01
C ALA A 86 -7.29 -11.06 -10.52
N ALA A 87 -7.58 -9.85 -11.01
CA ALA A 87 -7.36 -9.53 -12.41
C ALA A 87 -5.85 -9.59 -12.73
N PRO A 88 -5.48 -9.87 -14.00
CA PRO A 88 -4.07 -9.83 -14.39
C PRO A 88 -3.45 -8.46 -14.11
N GLY A 89 -2.14 -8.45 -13.88
CA GLY A 89 -1.39 -7.23 -13.61
C GLY A 89 -1.13 -7.01 -12.13
N GLN A 90 -1.27 -5.78 -11.66
CA GLN A 90 -0.92 -5.41 -10.29
C GLN A 90 -1.76 -6.11 -9.23
N ALA A 91 -3.05 -6.33 -9.50
CA ALA A 91 -3.91 -7.05 -8.59
C ALA A 91 -3.43 -8.49 -8.39
N ALA A 92 -3.04 -9.17 -9.48
CA ALA A 92 -2.47 -10.51 -9.40
C ALA A 92 -1.13 -10.52 -8.66
N ALA A 93 -0.29 -9.51 -8.89
CA ALA A 93 0.97 -9.36 -8.19
C ALA A 93 0.75 -9.21 -6.68
N PHE A 94 -0.24 -8.41 -6.29
CA PHE A 94 -0.62 -8.26 -4.88
C PHE A 94 -1.06 -9.60 -4.30
N ARG A 95 -1.93 -10.32 -5.00
CA ARG A 95 -2.41 -11.63 -4.55
C ARG A 95 -1.26 -12.59 -4.27
N ASP A 96 -0.28 -12.63 -5.17
CA ASP A 96 0.84 -13.56 -5.04
C ASP A 96 1.70 -13.24 -3.83
N VAL A 97 1.96 -11.96 -3.57
CA VAL A 97 2.69 -11.53 -2.38
C VAL A 97 1.87 -11.78 -1.11
N ALA A 98 0.57 -11.52 -1.16
CA ALA A 98 -0.35 -11.70 -0.03
C ALA A 98 -0.47 -13.17 0.41
N ALA A 99 -0.27 -14.11 -0.51
CA ALA A 99 -0.34 -15.53 -0.20
C ALA A 99 0.69 -15.96 0.86
N LYS A 100 1.75 -15.19 1.03
CA LYS A 100 2.81 -15.47 2.02
C LYS A 100 2.44 -14.98 3.43
N THR A 101 1.35 -14.26 3.59
CA THR A 101 0.93 -13.70 4.88
C THR A 101 -0.54 -14.00 5.13
N PRO A 102 -0.85 -15.19 5.73
CA PRO A 102 -2.25 -15.58 5.94
C PRO A 102 -3.05 -14.64 6.83
N SER A 103 -2.40 -13.97 7.80
CA SER A 103 -3.08 -13.03 8.68
C SER A 103 -2.90 -11.60 8.18
N LEU A 104 -3.62 -11.27 7.11
CA LEU A 104 -3.52 -10.02 6.40
C LEU A 104 -4.90 -9.45 6.13
N THR A 105 -5.10 -8.19 6.47
CA THR A 105 -6.31 -7.44 6.11
C THR A 105 -5.94 -6.11 5.48
N ALA A 106 -6.91 -5.52 4.78
CA ALA A 106 -6.77 -4.19 4.21
C ALA A 106 -7.92 -3.33 4.70
N ARG A 107 -7.64 -2.07 5.01
CA ARG A 107 -8.63 -1.13 5.54
C ARG A 107 -8.48 0.23 4.89
N TRP A 108 -9.62 0.81 4.53
CA TRP A 108 -9.66 2.19 4.04
C TRP A 108 -9.70 3.17 5.21
N ILE A 109 -9.05 4.30 5.03
CA ILE A 109 -9.04 5.40 5.98
C ILE A 109 -9.12 6.72 5.20
N LYS A 110 -9.63 7.76 5.83
CA LYS A 110 -9.68 9.09 5.20
C LYS A 110 -8.27 9.61 4.96
N ARG A 111 -8.09 10.38 3.88
CA ARG A 111 -6.79 10.93 3.50
C ARG A 111 -6.12 11.69 4.65
N GLN A 112 -6.88 12.50 5.39
CA GLN A 112 -6.35 13.30 6.49
C GLN A 112 -5.76 12.46 7.64
N GLN A 113 -6.15 11.19 7.72
CA GLN A 113 -5.71 10.28 8.76
C GLN A 113 -4.63 9.31 8.28
N ASN A 114 -4.29 9.33 6.98
CA ASN A 114 -3.30 8.42 6.43
C ASN A 114 -1.89 8.95 6.68
N LEU A 115 -1.17 8.34 7.62
CA LEU A 115 0.17 8.76 7.99
C LEU A 115 1.14 8.71 6.80
N ALA A 116 0.99 7.73 5.92
CA ALA A 116 1.82 7.63 4.72
C ALA A 116 1.52 8.77 3.74
N GLY A 117 0.25 9.15 3.60
CA GLY A 117 -0.14 10.27 2.76
C GLY A 117 0.42 11.59 3.26
N ILE A 118 0.39 11.79 4.58
CA ILE A 118 0.99 12.97 5.22
C ILE A 118 2.49 13.02 4.94
N ALA A 119 3.18 11.88 5.10
CA ALA A 119 4.62 11.79 4.86
C ALA A 119 4.97 12.05 3.39
N LEU A 120 4.18 11.52 2.46
CA LEU A 120 4.42 11.72 1.03
C LEU A 120 4.18 13.18 0.62
N ALA A 121 3.13 13.79 1.14
CA ALA A 121 2.82 15.20 0.87
C ALA A 121 3.90 16.13 1.41
N ALA A 122 4.49 15.81 2.55
CA ALA A 122 5.57 16.62 3.14
C ALA A 122 6.81 16.68 2.26
N ARG A 123 7.00 15.69 1.37
CA ARG A 123 8.10 15.64 0.42
C ARG A 123 7.96 16.68 -0.70
N HIS A 124 6.72 17.13 -0.95
CA HIS A 124 6.41 18.11 -2.00
C HIS A 124 5.73 19.34 -1.38
N PRO A 125 6.44 20.11 -0.56
CA PRO A 125 5.83 21.30 0.05
C PRO A 125 5.49 22.33 -1.01
N ARG A 126 4.43 23.08 -0.77
CA ARG A 126 4.03 24.19 -1.64
C ARG A 126 4.89 25.41 -1.40
#